data_dc1c36b527880f1007c5134d475036cc
#
_entry.id   dc1c36b527880f1007c5134d475036cc
#
_cell.length_a   1.000
_cell.length_b   1.000
_cell.length_c   1.000
_cell.angle_alpha   90.00
_cell.angle_beta   90.00
_cell.angle_gamma   90.00
#
_symmetry.space_group_name_H-M   'P 1'
#
loop_
_entity.id
_entity.type
_entity.pdbx_description
1 polymer ?
#
loop_
_entity_poly.entity_id
_entity_poly.type
_entity_poly.pdbx_seq_one_letter_code
_entity_poly.pdbx_strand_id
1 'polypeptide(L)'
;MIKFAFEILKPTTIMKNIIVSLLAISTLWACSQSSNKEGESETAESKEVNVYTHRHYESDQQLFKEFEEKTGIKVNVVSANADELIQKMTLEGENSPADVLITVDAGRLHRAKEADLLQSVESETLNSTISSNLRDVDNQWFGLTIRGRVIVYNPEKISAEKISTYESLANPDINGRLLIRSSSNIYNQSLMASIIAHNGEEAASTWASSIVNNMARDPKGGDRDQIKAVYAGEGDVAVSNTYYLGKMLNSSSEEEVKVAEAVEILFPNQDGRGTHINVSGAGVAKYAPNKENAVKFIEFLVSEEAQKVFAGVNYEYPVNEKVEWAPTLKEWGDFKRDTLNLSVLGENNDLAVKIFDRAGWK
;
A
#
# COMPACT_ATOMS: atom_id res chain seq x y z
N MET A 1 13.64 30.30 57.40
CA MET A 1 13.81 29.84 58.78
C MET A 1 12.86 28.69 59.02
N ILE A 2 13.32 27.51 59.05
CA ILE A 2 13.16 26.37 59.95
C ILE A 2 13.78 25.14 59.27
N LYS A 3 14.89 24.71 59.90
CA LYS A 3 15.60 23.47 59.68
C LYS A 3 14.92 22.37 60.49
N PHE A 4 14.92 21.16 60.02
CA PHE A 4 15.01 19.90 60.78
C PHE A 4 15.45 18.83 59.78
N ALA A 5 16.60 18.34 59.82
CA ALA A 5 17.36 17.50 60.77
C ALA A 5 17.17 16.00 60.47
N PHE A 6 18.28 15.43 60.09
CA PHE A 6 18.64 14.01 59.91
C PHE A 6 18.30 13.13 61.13
N GLU A 7 17.93 11.92 60.90
CA GLU A 7 18.30 10.82 61.79
C GLU A 7 18.62 9.52 61.04
N ILE A 8 19.87 9.12 61.22
CA ILE A 8 20.48 7.88 60.78
C ILE A 8 20.29 6.85 61.90
N LEU A 9 19.79 5.70 61.60
CA LEU A 9 19.92 4.53 62.50
C LEU A 9 20.60 3.36 61.79
N LYS A 10 21.73 3.00 62.36
CA LYS A 10 22.62 1.89 61.98
C LYS A 10 22.18 0.59 62.64
N PRO A 11 22.79 -0.55 62.25
CA PRO A 11 22.26 -1.90 62.30
C PRO A 11 22.62 -2.65 63.61
N THR A 12 21.84 -3.67 63.91
CA THR A 12 22.27 -4.67 64.95
C THR A 12 22.36 -6.07 64.36
N THR A 13 23.54 -6.57 64.52
CA THR A 13 24.06 -7.92 64.31
C THR A 13 23.70 -8.82 65.47
N ILE A 14 23.19 -10.02 65.25
CA ILE A 14 23.37 -11.21 66.12
C ILE A 14 23.22 -12.41 65.18
N MET A 15 24.10 -13.08 64.91
CA MET A 15 25.19 -14.03 65.17
C MET A 15 24.72 -15.37 65.80
N LYS A 16 25.04 -16.40 65.04
CA LYS A 16 25.65 -17.71 65.41
C LYS A 16 24.79 -18.94 65.62
N ASN A 17 25.20 -19.91 64.80
CA ASN A 17 25.55 -21.30 65.07
C ASN A 17 24.38 -22.29 65.34
N ILE A 18 24.41 -23.51 64.77
CA ILE A 18 25.25 -24.68 65.09
C ILE A 18 24.87 -25.87 64.15
N ILE A 19 25.86 -26.45 63.48
CA ILE A 19 26.43 -27.82 63.45
C ILE A 19 25.56 -28.94 62.83
N VAL A 20 26.01 -29.45 61.70
CA VAL A 20 26.61 -30.76 61.37
C VAL A 20 25.92 -32.04 61.92
N SER A 21 25.48 -32.87 60.98
CA SER A 21 25.76 -34.30 61.07
C SER A 21 25.69 -34.99 59.71
N LEU A 22 26.82 -35.61 59.39
CA LEU A 22 27.07 -36.64 58.40
C LEU A 22 26.14 -37.84 58.57
N LEU A 23 25.79 -38.53 57.47
CA LEU A 23 26.21 -39.90 57.23
C LEU A 23 25.91 -40.30 55.77
N ALA A 24 26.92 -40.82 55.14
CA ALA A 24 26.93 -41.53 53.91
C ALA A 24 26.46 -42.99 54.05
N ILE A 25 25.86 -43.54 52.98
CA ILE A 25 25.92 -44.96 52.56
C ILE A 25 25.51 -44.95 51.06
N SER A 26 26.41 -45.08 50.22
CA SER A 26 26.95 -46.15 49.34
C SER A 26 25.94 -46.91 48.48
N THR A 27 26.19 -46.81 47.19
CA THR A 27 26.31 -47.79 46.10
C THR A 27 25.05 -48.51 45.62
N LEU A 28 24.76 -48.38 44.27
CA LEU A 28 25.11 -49.44 43.31
C LEU A 28 24.55 -49.05 41.93
N TRP A 29 25.41 -48.87 40.96
CA TRP A 29 25.43 -49.34 39.58
C TRP A 29 24.11 -49.64 38.88
N ALA A 30 23.84 -48.85 37.87
CA ALA A 30 23.32 -49.34 36.60
C ALA A 30 23.79 -48.40 35.48
N CYS A 31 24.71 -48.91 34.68
CA CYS A 31 24.95 -48.36 33.33
C CYS A 31 23.66 -48.48 32.51
N SER A 32 23.11 -47.38 32.13
CA SER A 32 22.19 -47.31 30.99
C SER A 32 22.75 -46.31 30.02
N GLN A 33 23.01 -46.79 28.81
CA GLN A 33 23.45 -46.02 27.68
C GLN A 33 22.54 -44.81 27.44
N SER A 34 23.07 -43.63 27.73
CA SER A 34 22.49 -42.39 27.25
C SER A 34 22.80 -42.30 25.77
N SER A 35 21.84 -42.71 24.95
CA SER A 35 21.78 -42.26 23.55
C SER A 35 21.57 -40.74 23.59
N ASN A 36 22.58 -40.01 23.19
CA ASN A 36 22.43 -38.62 22.80
C ASN A 36 21.36 -38.56 21.69
N LYS A 37 20.12 -38.26 22.09
CA LYS A 37 19.20 -37.54 21.23
C LYS A 37 19.58 -36.09 21.41
N GLU A 38 20.29 -35.56 20.45
CA GLU A 38 20.24 -34.12 20.15
C GLU A 38 18.77 -33.78 20.09
N GLY A 39 18.28 -33.06 21.09
CA GLY A 39 16.98 -32.47 21.04
C GLY A 39 17.03 -31.40 19.97
N GLU A 40 16.51 -31.70 18.78
CA GLU A 40 15.96 -30.65 17.93
C GLU A 40 14.97 -29.87 18.80
N SER A 41 15.37 -28.70 19.17
CA SER A 41 14.45 -27.70 19.71
C SER A 41 13.48 -27.42 18.56
N GLU A 42 12.33 -28.09 18.54
CA GLU A 42 11.19 -27.60 17.81
C GLU A 42 10.90 -26.20 18.38
N THR A 43 11.43 -25.20 17.72
CA THR A 43 10.95 -23.82 17.91
C THR A 43 9.47 -23.87 17.57
N ALA A 44 8.61 -23.74 18.57
CA ALA A 44 7.17 -23.68 18.36
C ALA A 44 6.92 -22.61 17.28
N GLU A 45 6.34 -23.03 16.15
CA GLU A 45 5.98 -22.09 15.07
C GLU A 45 5.17 -20.94 15.67
N SER A 46 5.63 -19.73 15.45
CA SER A 46 4.88 -18.54 15.84
C SER A 46 3.49 -18.59 15.21
N LYS A 47 2.47 -18.26 16.00
CA LYS A 47 1.08 -18.23 15.55
C LYS A 47 0.58 -16.81 15.37
N GLU A 48 1.44 -15.90 14.93
CA GLU A 48 1.06 -14.52 14.67
C GLU A 48 1.79 -13.92 13.45
N VAL A 49 1.22 -12.86 12.91
CA VAL A 49 1.82 -11.98 11.90
C VAL A 49 1.48 -10.53 12.25
N ASN A 50 2.51 -9.67 12.26
CA ASN A 50 2.36 -8.25 12.59
C ASN A 50 2.32 -7.42 11.31
N VAL A 51 1.18 -6.83 11.01
CA VAL A 51 0.90 -6.11 9.78
C VAL A 51 0.87 -4.61 10.04
N TYR A 52 1.82 -3.88 9.45
CA TYR A 52 1.83 -2.43 9.39
C TYR A 52 1.11 -2.00 8.12
N THR A 53 -0.03 -1.31 8.24
CA THR A 53 -0.87 -0.98 7.09
C THR A 53 -1.35 0.46 7.08
N HIS A 54 -1.23 1.08 5.90
CA HIS A 54 -1.89 2.35 5.58
C HIS A 54 -3.34 2.13 5.10
N ARG A 55 -3.68 0.90 4.70
CA ARG A 55 -5.05 0.55 4.28
C ARG A 55 -5.94 0.40 5.51
N HIS A 56 -7.19 0.82 5.37
CA HIS A 56 -8.18 0.80 6.45
C HIS A 56 -9.59 0.49 5.93
N TYR A 57 -9.67 -0.24 4.82
CA TYR A 57 -10.94 -0.63 4.22
C TYR A 57 -11.58 -1.80 4.99
N GLU A 58 -12.89 -1.86 4.93
CA GLU A 58 -13.67 -2.95 5.53
C GLU A 58 -13.27 -4.32 4.95
N SER A 59 -12.99 -4.37 3.63
CA SER A 59 -12.45 -5.56 2.96
C SER A 59 -11.16 -6.09 3.59
N ASP A 60 -10.28 -5.20 4.04
CA ASP A 60 -9.00 -5.61 4.63
C ASP A 60 -9.24 -6.29 5.99
N GLN A 61 -10.13 -5.74 6.82
CA GLN A 61 -10.48 -6.32 8.12
C GLN A 61 -11.15 -7.70 7.95
N GLN A 62 -12.03 -7.83 6.96
CA GLN A 62 -12.66 -9.11 6.63
C GLN A 62 -11.60 -10.16 6.26
N LEU A 63 -10.68 -9.81 5.36
CA LEU A 63 -9.64 -10.73 4.90
C LEU A 63 -8.65 -11.11 6.00
N PHE A 64 -8.30 -10.20 6.89
CA PHE A 64 -7.43 -10.51 8.02
C PHE A 64 -8.08 -11.55 8.95
N LYS A 65 -9.37 -11.40 9.22
CA LYS A 65 -10.15 -12.36 9.99
C LYS A 65 -10.27 -13.71 9.29
N GLU A 66 -10.54 -13.73 7.97
CA GLU A 66 -10.60 -14.96 7.19
C GLU A 66 -9.25 -15.71 7.19
N PHE A 67 -8.13 -14.98 7.12
CA PHE A 67 -6.81 -15.58 7.25
C PHE A 67 -6.60 -16.22 8.63
N GLU A 68 -6.97 -15.54 9.72
CA GLU A 68 -6.90 -16.09 11.08
C GLU A 68 -7.73 -17.37 11.22
N GLU A 69 -8.98 -17.36 10.72
CA GLU A 69 -9.89 -18.49 10.79
C GLU A 69 -9.36 -19.72 10.04
N LYS A 70 -8.70 -19.51 8.90
CA LYS A 70 -8.17 -20.59 8.05
C LYS A 70 -6.86 -21.17 8.53
N THR A 71 -5.99 -20.33 9.07
CA THR A 71 -4.60 -20.73 9.35
C THR A 71 -4.32 -20.90 10.83
N GLY A 72 -5.15 -20.33 11.70
CA GLY A 72 -4.88 -20.22 13.13
C GLY A 72 -3.75 -19.24 13.46
N ILE A 73 -3.28 -18.46 12.48
CA ILE A 73 -2.26 -17.41 12.65
C ILE A 73 -2.96 -16.10 12.94
N LYS A 74 -2.72 -15.50 14.09
CA LYS A 74 -3.30 -14.23 14.52
C LYS A 74 -2.70 -13.06 13.74
N VAL A 75 -3.52 -12.12 13.26
CA VAL A 75 -3.09 -10.90 12.58
C VAL A 75 -3.12 -9.72 13.54
N ASN A 76 -1.95 -9.21 13.92
CA ASN A 76 -1.82 -8.01 14.74
C ASN A 76 -1.64 -6.81 13.82
N VAL A 77 -2.53 -5.82 13.90
CA VAL A 77 -2.57 -4.69 12.94
C VAL A 77 -2.12 -3.39 13.60
N VAL A 78 -1.18 -2.71 12.97
CA VAL A 78 -0.80 -1.31 13.26
C VAL A 78 -1.17 -0.46 12.06
N SER A 79 -2.12 0.47 12.26
CA SER A 79 -2.58 1.38 11.19
C SER A 79 -2.07 2.80 11.42
N ALA A 80 -1.45 3.38 10.39
CA ALA A 80 -1.02 4.77 10.36
C ALA A 80 -0.87 5.26 8.92
N ASN A 81 -0.48 6.52 8.71
CA ASN A 81 -0.11 6.99 7.38
C ASN A 81 1.13 6.22 6.85
N ALA A 82 1.21 6.05 5.53
CA ALA A 82 2.29 5.26 4.94
C ALA A 82 3.69 5.82 5.28
N ASP A 83 3.85 7.13 5.25
CA ASP A 83 5.13 7.77 5.57
C ASP A 83 5.49 7.64 7.06
N GLU A 84 4.49 7.69 7.95
CA GLU A 84 4.65 7.41 9.38
C GLU A 84 5.07 5.96 9.64
N LEU A 85 4.48 4.99 8.90
CA LEU A 85 4.86 3.57 9.02
C LEU A 85 6.29 3.33 8.55
N ILE A 86 6.69 3.92 7.42
CA ILE A 86 8.07 3.84 6.92
C ILE A 86 9.04 4.43 7.95
N GLN A 87 8.74 5.63 8.47
CA GLN A 87 9.55 6.26 9.51
C GLN A 87 9.60 5.40 10.79
N LYS A 88 8.47 4.84 11.21
CA LYS A 88 8.39 3.97 12.38
C LYS A 88 9.29 2.75 12.22
N MET A 89 9.18 2.03 11.09
CA MET A 89 10.04 0.88 10.80
C MET A 89 11.54 1.27 10.76
N THR A 90 11.86 2.43 10.22
CA THR A 90 13.24 2.97 10.20
C THR A 90 13.78 3.19 11.61
N LEU A 91 12.97 3.78 12.49
CA LEU A 91 13.37 4.06 13.90
C LEU A 91 13.46 2.78 14.74
N GLU A 92 12.61 1.80 14.48
CA GLU A 92 12.63 0.49 15.14
C GLU A 92 13.83 -0.36 14.71
N GLY A 93 14.28 -0.22 13.46
CA GLY A 93 15.42 -0.93 12.90
C GLY A 93 15.29 -2.44 13.04
N GLU A 94 16.34 -3.10 13.53
CA GLU A 94 16.37 -4.56 13.75
C GLU A 94 15.39 -5.04 14.84
N ASN A 95 14.88 -4.14 15.67
CA ASN A 95 13.90 -4.45 16.70
C ASN A 95 12.46 -4.23 16.26
N SER A 96 12.23 -3.92 14.97
CA SER A 96 10.88 -3.75 14.46
C SER A 96 10.07 -5.05 14.62
N PRO A 97 8.88 -5.00 15.24
CA PRO A 97 8.01 -6.16 15.31
C PRO A 97 7.24 -6.39 14.00
N ALA A 98 7.36 -5.50 13.01
CA ALA A 98 6.64 -5.60 11.75
C ALA A 98 7.08 -6.83 10.94
N ASP A 99 6.11 -7.62 10.49
CA ASP A 99 6.34 -8.73 9.56
C ASP A 99 6.00 -8.33 8.12
N VAL A 100 4.91 -7.55 7.96
CA VAL A 100 4.41 -7.11 6.65
C VAL A 100 4.14 -5.62 6.68
N LEU A 101 4.60 -4.92 5.64
CA LEU A 101 4.16 -3.56 5.31
C LEU A 101 3.16 -3.62 4.16
N ILE A 102 1.95 -3.07 4.37
CA ILE A 102 0.94 -2.87 3.31
C ILE A 102 0.74 -1.39 3.09
N THR A 103 0.86 -0.94 1.85
CA THR A 103 0.58 0.46 1.51
C THR A 103 -0.07 0.58 0.14
N VAL A 104 -0.59 1.74 -0.15
CA VAL A 104 -1.10 2.10 -1.48
C VAL A 104 -0.02 2.85 -2.25
N ASP A 105 0.06 2.56 -3.55
CA ASP A 105 0.98 3.15 -4.50
C ASP A 105 2.39 2.53 -4.51
N ALA A 106 2.81 2.09 -5.69
CA ALA A 106 4.12 1.48 -5.91
C ALA A 106 5.28 2.42 -5.55
N GLY A 107 5.10 3.74 -5.71
CA GLY A 107 6.11 4.72 -5.31
C GLY A 107 6.42 4.70 -3.81
N ARG A 108 5.42 4.39 -2.95
CA ARG A 108 5.63 4.22 -1.51
C ARG A 108 6.30 2.90 -1.16
N LEU A 109 5.95 1.81 -1.87
CA LEU A 109 6.62 0.51 -1.72
C LEU A 109 8.09 0.62 -2.11
N HIS A 110 8.37 1.33 -3.20
CA HIS A 110 9.74 1.62 -3.63
C HIS A 110 10.52 2.43 -2.56
N ARG A 111 9.92 3.46 -1.96
CA ARG A 111 10.55 4.19 -0.85
C ARG A 111 10.88 3.32 0.36
N ALA A 112 10.01 2.36 0.69
CA ALA A 112 10.30 1.39 1.74
C ALA A 112 11.47 0.47 1.36
N LYS A 113 11.58 0.06 0.08
CA LYS A 113 12.72 -0.66 -0.47
C LYS A 113 14.02 0.15 -0.38
N GLU A 114 14.02 1.39 -0.88
CA GLU A 114 15.19 2.29 -0.83
C GLU A 114 15.65 2.61 0.60
N ALA A 115 14.72 2.62 1.55
CA ALA A 115 15.02 2.75 2.98
C ALA A 115 15.54 1.44 3.61
N ASP A 116 15.74 0.39 2.81
CA ASP A 116 16.23 -0.93 3.26
C ASP A 116 15.34 -1.59 4.34
N LEU A 117 14.01 -1.38 4.21
CA LEU A 117 13.01 -1.86 5.17
C LEU A 117 12.34 -3.17 4.73
N LEU A 118 12.56 -3.60 3.51
CA LEU A 118 11.96 -4.80 2.93
C LEU A 118 13.03 -5.84 2.59
N GLN A 119 12.63 -7.11 2.53
CA GLN A 119 13.50 -8.20 2.09
C GLN A 119 12.94 -8.89 0.85
N SER A 120 13.82 -9.48 0.06
CA SER A 120 13.43 -10.32 -1.08
C SER A 120 12.72 -11.58 -0.61
N VAL A 121 11.67 -11.96 -1.33
CA VAL A 121 10.85 -13.15 -1.07
C VAL A 121 10.80 -14.01 -2.32
N GLU A 122 11.19 -15.26 -2.18
CA GLU A 122 11.00 -16.28 -3.20
C GLU A 122 9.73 -17.08 -2.88
N SER A 123 8.71 -16.91 -3.73
CA SER A 123 7.44 -17.63 -3.64
C SER A 123 6.94 -17.95 -5.04
N GLU A 124 6.78 -19.22 -5.33
CA GLU A 124 6.20 -19.68 -6.61
C GLU A 124 4.76 -19.17 -6.77
N THR A 125 3.99 -19.15 -5.69
CA THR A 125 2.62 -18.64 -5.67
C THR A 125 2.56 -17.17 -6.08
N LEU A 126 3.37 -16.31 -5.45
CA LEU A 126 3.40 -14.89 -5.76
C LEU A 126 3.92 -14.63 -7.18
N ASN A 127 4.98 -15.34 -7.57
CA ASN A 127 5.61 -15.17 -8.87
C ASN A 127 4.72 -15.62 -10.04
N SER A 128 3.91 -16.68 -9.85
CA SER A 128 2.98 -17.17 -10.87
C SER A 128 1.64 -16.42 -10.92
N THR A 129 1.23 -15.82 -9.81
CA THR A 129 -0.07 -15.12 -9.72
C THR A 129 0.04 -13.66 -10.11
N ILE A 130 1.16 -13.00 -9.79
CA ILE A 130 1.34 -11.56 -10.00
C ILE A 130 2.25 -11.33 -11.20
N SER A 131 1.73 -10.65 -12.21
CA SER A 131 2.51 -10.24 -13.39
C SER A 131 3.78 -9.48 -12.99
N SER A 132 4.88 -9.71 -13.71
CA SER A 132 6.21 -9.16 -13.38
C SER A 132 6.26 -7.63 -13.33
N ASN A 133 5.40 -6.94 -14.07
CA ASN A 133 5.30 -5.48 -14.03
C ASN A 133 4.56 -4.95 -12.79
N LEU A 134 3.83 -5.80 -12.06
CA LEU A 134 3.07 -5.46 -10.86
C LEU A 134 3.79 -5.81 -9.56
N ARG A 135 5.06 -6.17 -9.62
CA ARG A 135 5.90 -6.48 -8.46
C ARG A 135 7.31 -5.92 -8.63
N ASP A 136 8.00 -5.82 -7.54
CA ASP A 136 9.39 -5.36 -7.54
C ASP A 136 10.31 -6.27 -8.35
N VAL A 137 11.28 -5.69 -9.02
CA VAL A 137 12.26 -6.44 -9.83
C VAL A 137 13.10 -7.40 -8.99
N ASP A 138 13.31 -7.08 -7.70
CA ASP A 138 14.06 -7.90 -6.74
C ASP A 138 13.13 -8.66 -5.78
N ASN A 139 11.83 -8.75 -6.08
CA ASN A 139 10.80 -9.41 -5.26
C ASN A 139 10.72 -8.90 -3.81
N GLN A 140 10.96 -7.61 -3.57
CA GLN A 140 10.85 -7.02 -2.24
C GLN A 140 9.43 -6.54 -1.92
N TRP A 141 8.59 -6.30 -2.94
CA TRP A 141 7.18 -6.02 -2.77
C TRP A 141 6.34 -6.60 -3.92
N PHE A 142 5.07 -6.81 -3.66
CA PHE A 142 4.11 -7.48 -4.53
C PHE A 142 2.81 -6.66 -4.58
N GLY A 143 2.26 -6.44 -5.78
CA GLY A 143 0.94 -5.85 -5.95
C GLY A 143 -0.15 -6.78 -5.41
N LEU A 144 -1.12 -6.20 -4.72
CA LEU A 144 -2.29 -6.91 -4.19
C LEU A 144 -3.56 -6.58 -4.95
N THR A 145 -3.69 -5.33 -5.41
CA THR A 145 -4.85 -4.85 -6.19
C THR A 145 -4.39 -3.82 -7.20
N ILE A 146 -5.15 -3.67 -8.30
CA ILE A 146 -4.85 -2.72 -9.38
C ILE A 146 -5.91 -1.64 -9.43
N ARG A 147 -5.51 -0.41 -9.73
CA ARG A 147 -6.38 0.72 -10.09
C ARG A 147 -5.86 1.43 -11.32
N GLY A 148 -6.76 1.85 -12.18
CA GLY A 148 -6.46 2.76 -13.29
C GLY A 148 -6.55 4.21 -12.84
N ARG A 149 -5.65 5.05 -13.33
CA ARG A 149 -5.74 6.51 -13.21
C ARG A 149 -6.52 7.02 -14.42
N VAL A 150 -7.78 7.33 -14.24
CA VAL A 150 -8.74 7.60 -15.33
C VAL A 150 -9.10 9.07 -15.41
N ILE A 151 -9.70 9.43 -16.53
CA ILE A 151 -10.35 10.73 -16.71
C ILE A 151 -11.84 10.55 -16.43
N VAL A 152 -12.39 11.43 -15.59
CA VAL A 152 -13.83 11.55 -15.34
C VAL A 152 -14.28 12.89 -15.90
N TYR A 153 -15.36 12.93 -16.68
CA TYR A 153 -15.76 14.14 -17.39
C TYR A 153 -17.28 14.28 -17.50
N ASN A 154 -17.72 15.50 -17.77
CA ASN A 154 -19.11 15.78 -18.10
C ASN A 154 -19.32 15.66 -19.63
N PRO A 155 -20.06 14.65 -20.12
CA PRO A 155 -20.23 14.40 -21.56
C PRO A 155 -21.03 15.50 -22.29
N GLU A 156 -21.83 16.31 -21.57
CA GLU A 156 -22.54 17.43 -22.14
C GLU A 156 -21.62 18.63 -22.41
N LYS A 157 -20.44 18.68 -21.81
CA LYS A 157 -19.51 19.82 -21.87
C LYS A 157 -18.28 19.57 -22.71
N ILE A 158 -17.81 18.32 -22.77
CA ILE A 158 -16.60 17.97 -23.52
C ILE A 158 -16.73 16.53 -24.07
N SER A 159 -16.26 16.34 -25.30
CA SER A 159 -16.26 15.02 -25.92
C SER A 159 -15.01 14.20 -25.55
N ALA A 160 -15.15 12.88 -25.47
CA ALA A 160 -14.09 11.94 -25.12
C ALA A 160 -12.86 12.04 -26.04
N GLU A 161 -13.07 12.32 -27.33
CA GLU A 161 -11.99 12.43 -28.32
C GLU A 161 -11.00 13.56 -27.98
N LYS A 162 -11.48 14.66 -27.36
CA LYS A 162 -10.63 15.78 -26.95
C LYS A 162 -9.73 15.49 -25.77
N ILE A 163 -10.07 14.46 -24.97
CA ILE A 163 -9.41 14.10 -23.72
C ILE A 163 -8.96 12.63 -23.71
N SER A 164 -8.73 12.03 -24.87
CA SER A 164 -8.44 10.61 -25.05
C SER A 164 -7.09 10.14 -24.49
N THR A 165 -6.20 11.07 -24.14
CA THR A 165 -4.87 10.77 -23.57
C THR A 165 -4.55 11.70 -22.39
N TYR A 166 -3.56 11.34 -21.54
CA TYR A 166 -3.07 12.28 -20.54
C TYR A 166 -2.43 13.51 -21.18
N GLU A 167 -1.79 13.32 -22.32
CA GLU A 167 -1.15 14.39 -23.08
C GLU A 167 -2.18 15.41 -23.60
N SER A 168 -3.36 14.94 -23.98
CA SER A 168 -4.44 15.82 -24.46
C SER A 168 -4.98 16.76 -23.39
N LEU A 169 -4.83 16.43 -22.09
CA LEU A 169 -5.18 17.33 -21.00
C LEU A 169 -4.32 18.60 -20.94
N ALA A 170 -3.18 18.60 -21.62
CA ALA A 170 -2.29 19.76 -21.78
C ALA A 170 -2.70 20.69 -22.94
N ASN A 171 -3.70 20.34 -23.76
CA ASN A 171 -4.15 21.16 -24.85
C ASN A 171 -4.77 22.47 -24.35
N PRO A 172 -4.53 23.61 -25.04
CA PRO A 172 -5.12 24.89 -24.65
C PRO A 172 -6.65 24.91 -24.61
N ASP A 173 -7.31 24.03 -25.36
CA ASP A 173 -8.78 23.91 -25.38
C ASP A 173 -9.35 23.43 -24.02
N ILE A 174 -8.49 22.90 -23.14
CA ILE A 174 -8.84 22.46 -21.78
C ILE A 174 -8.63 23.56 -20.74
N ASN A 175 -8.13 24.74 -21.14
CA ASN A 175 -7.84 25.84 -20.22
C ASN A 175 -9.05 26.21 -19.35
N GLY A 176 -8.84 26.25 -18.01
CA GLY A 176 -9.87 26.57 -17.04
C GLY A 176 -10.93 25.47 -16.86
N ARG A 177 -10.68 24.23 -17.32
CA ARG A 177 -11.67 23.15 -17.32
C ARG A 177 -11.22 21.90 -16.54
N LEU A 178 -9.93 21.79 -16.19
CA LEU A 178 -9.34 20.62 -15.55
C LEU A 178 -9.37 20.72 -14.02
N LEU A 179 -9.85 19.67 -13.38
CA LEU A 179 -9.84 19.47 -11.96
C LEU A 179 -8.87 18.33 -11.61
N ILE A 180 -7.89 18.62 -10.78
CA ILE A 180 -6.86 17.64 -10.39
C ILE A 180 -6.39 17.91 -8.96
N ARG A 181 -5.85 16.91 -8.30
CA ARG A 181 -5.34 17.02 -6.92
C ARG A 181 -4.01 17.75 -6.85
N SER A 182 -3.62 18.08 -5.62
CA SER A 182 -2.30 18.64 -5.28
C SER A 182 -1.14 17.77 -5.78
N SER A 183 -0.02 18.41 -6.09
CA SER A 183 1.28 17.80 -6.39
C SER A 183 1.80 16.93 -5.25
N SER A 184 1.44 17.24 -4.00
CA SER A 184 1.80 16.43 -2.84
C SER A 184 1.10 15.07 -2.80
N ASN A 185 0.09 14.84 -3.65
CA ASN A 185 -0.61 13.58 -3.71
C ASN A 185 0.19 12.52 -4.47
N ILE A 186 0.43 11.37 -3.82
CA ILE A 186 1.25 10.29 -4.39
C ILE A 186 0.71 9.78 -5.73
N TYR A 187 -0.61 9.79 -5.98
CA TYR A 187 -1.16 9.30 -7.26
C TYR A 187 -0.82 10.22 -8.43
N ASN A 188 -0.71 11.54 -8.19
CA ASN A 188 -0.22 12.48 -9.19
C ASN A 188 1.28 12.35 -9.40
N GLN A 189 2.05 12.12 -8.32
CA GLN A 189 3.49 11.86 -8.41
C GLN A 189 3.76 10.62 -9.25
N SER A 190 3.03 9.53 -9.02
CA SER A 190 3.15 8.29 -9.80
C SER A 190 2.72 8.48 -11.27
N LEU A 191 1.64 9.22 -11.54
CA LEU A 191 1.26 9.56 -12.92
C LEU A 191 2.38 10.36 -13.61
N MET A 192 2.94 11.37 -12.93
CA MET A 192 4.06 12.15 -13.45
C MET A 192 5.28 11.26 -13.70
N ALA A 193 5.61 10.37 -12.77
CA ALA A 193 6.71 9.41 -12.93
C ALA A 193 6.52 8.51 -14.15
N SER A 194 5.28 8.07 -14.43
CA SER A 194 4.94 7.32 -15.64
C SER A 194 5.11 8.18 -16.91
N ILE A 195 4.69 9.44 -16.88
CA ILE A 195 4.87 10.37 -18.02
C ILE A 195 6.36 10.62 -18.29
N ILE A 196 7.17 10.78 -17.24
CA ILE A 196 8.64 10.90 -17.36
C ILE A 196 9.22 9.66 -18.03
N ALA A 197 8.82 8.47 -17.60
CA ALA A 197 9.32 7.21 -18.14
C ALA A 197 9.03 7.04 -19.63
N HIS A 198 7.86 7.46 -20.09
CA HIS A 198 7.45 7.33 -21.49
C HIS A 198 7.91 8.48 -22.38
N ASN A 199 7.92 9.70 -21.87
CA ASN A 199 8.06 10.91 -22.71
C ASN A 199 9.36 11.70 -22.42
N GLY A 200 10.08 11.36 -21.35
CA GLY A 200 11.28 12.07 -20.88
C GLY A 200 10.98 13.32 -20.06
N GLU A 201 12.02 13.87 -19.40
CA GLU A 201 11.91 15.00 -18.47
C GLU A 201 11.36 16.28 -19.14
N GLU A 202 11.86 16.62 -20.32
CA GLU A 202 11.48 17.87 -21.01
C GLU A 202 9.99 17.90 -21.38
N ALA A 203 9.49 16.80 -21.99
CA ALA A 203 8.09 16.67 -22.33
C ALA A 203 7.18 16.62 -21.09
N ALA A 204 7.60 15.92 -20.04
CA ALA A 204 6.89 15.87 -18.75
C ALA A 204 6.82 17.27 -18.09
N SER A 205 7.90 18.06 -18.15
CA SER A 205 7.94 19.43 -17.62
C SER A 205 7.00 20.36 -18.38
N THR A 206 6.97 20.24 -19.70
CA THR A 206 6.05 20.99 -20.57
C THR A 206 4.60 20.61 -20.27
N TRP A 207 4.32 19.30 -20.14
CA TRP A 207 3.01 18.79 -19.78
C TRP A 207 2.55 19.35 -18.42
N ALA A 208 3.40 19.30 -17.38
CA ALA A 208 3.07 19.80 -16.05
C ALA A 208 2.69 21.28 -16.07
N SER A 209 3.46 22.11 -16.78
CA SER A 209 3.19 23.54 -16.91
C SER A 209 1.85 23.81 -17.62
N SER A 210 1.56 23.03 -18.67
CA SER A 210 0.29 23.12 -19.38
C SER A 210 -0.90 22.68 -18.53
N ILE A 211 -0.73 21.61 -17.73
CA ILE A 211 -1.75 21.16 -16.76
C ILE A 211 -2.07 22.26 -15.76
N VAL A 212 -1.05 22.92 -15.20
CA VAL A 212 -1.25 24.05 -14.25
C VAL A 212 -2.07 25.17 -14.91
N ASN A 213 -1.75 25.53 -16.16
CA ASN A 213 -2.49 26.54 -16.91
C ASN A 213 -3.95 26.14 -17.20
N ASN A 214 -4.20 24.83 -17.32
CA ASN A 214 -5.52 24.30 -17.67
C ASN A 214 -6.41 24.03 -16.45
N MET A 215 -5.87 24.16 -15.22
CA MET A 215 -6.67 23.97 -14.01
C MET A 215 -7.83 24.97 -13.92
N ALA A 216 -9.01 24.47 -13.60
CA ALA A 216 -10.20 25.29 -13.34
C ALA A 216 -10.07 26.11 -12.03
N ARG A 217 -9.28 25.61 -11.11
CA ARG A 217 -9.00 26.20 -9.80
C ARG A 217 -7.73 25.62 -9.19
N ASP A 218 -7.22 26.27 -8.14
CA ASP A 218 -6.17 25.69 -7.30
C ASP A 218 -6.59 24.28 -6.81
N PRO A 219 -5.67 23.30 -6.76
CA PRO A 219 -5.94 21.96 -6.27
C PRO A 219 -6.47 21.95 -4.84
N LYS A 220 -7.56 21.25 -4.60
CA LYS A 220 -8.14 21.04 -3.26
C LYS A 220 -8.87 19.70 -3.20
N GLY A 221 -8.88 19.05 -2.05
CA GLY A 221 -9.62 17.83 -1.78
C GLY A 221 -9.04 16.57 -2.43
N GLY A 222 -9.79 15.48 -2.33
CA GLY A 222 -9.45 14.15 -2.85
C GLY A 222 -10.05 13.87 -4.23
N ASP A 223 -9.89 12.63 -4.73
CA ASP A 223 -10.43 12.24 -6.03
C ASP A 223 -11.98 12.36 -6.08
N ARG A 224 -12.67 11.98 -5.00
CA ARG A 224 -14.14 12.17 -4.93
C ARG A 224 -14.54 13.64 -5.02
N ASP A 225 -13.75 14.54 -4.43
CA ASP A 225 -14.02 15.97 -4.48
C ASP A 225 -13.82 16.52 -5.91
N GLN A 226 -12.88 15.95 -6.68
CA GLN A 226 -12.74 16.30 -8.10
C GLN A 226 -13.97 15.84 -8.91
N ILE A 227 -14.46 14.60 -8.68
CA ILE A 227 -15.68 14.09 -9.34
C ILE A 227 -16.90 14.96 -8.99
N LYS A 228 -17.08 15.28 -7.70
CA LYS A 228 -18.16 16.18 -7.24
C LYS A 228 -18.06 17.58 -7.86
N ALA A 229 -16.85 18.08 -8.05
CA ALA A 229 -16.62 19.38 -8.68
C ALA A 229 -16.94 19.39 -10.18
N VAL A 230 -16.72 18.28 -10.91
CA VAL A 230 -17.21 18.12 -12.30
C VAL A 230 -18.74 18.21 -12.34
N TYR A 231 -19.41 17.47 -11.48
CA TYR A 231 -20.87 17.50 -11.36
C TYR A 231 -21.40 18.91 -11.03
N ALA A 232 -20.73 19.63 -10.14
CA ALA A 232 -21.07 20.99 -9.76
C ALA A 232 -20.76 22.04 -10.82
N GLY A 233 -20.05 21.68 -11.91
CA GLY A 233 -19.67 22.60 -12.98
C GLY A 233 -18.49 23.54 -12.63
N GLU A 234 -17.68 23.19 -11.61
CA GLU A 234 -16.43 23.92 -11.30
C GLU A 234 -15.36 23.70 -12.39
N GLY A 235 -15.46 22.61 -13.13
CA GLY A 235 -14.66 22.22 -14.28
C GLY A 235 -15.38 21.11 -15.03
N ASP A 236 -14.86 20.72 -16.20
CA ASP A 236 -15.54 19.74 -17.06
C ASP A 236 -14.87 18.37 -17.06
N VAL A 237 -13.62 18.33 -16.61
CA VAL A 237 -12.73 17.15 -16.65
C VAL A 237 -12.00 17.00 -15.32
N ALA A 238 -11.91 15.78 -14.82
CA ALA A 238 -11.12 15.46 -13.64
C ALA A 238 -10.24 14.21 -13.85
N VAL A 239 -9.13 14.13 -13.10
CA VAL A 239 -8.31 12.93 -13.02
C VAL A 239 -8.57 12.23 -11.68
N SER A 240 -8.95 10.95 -11.74
CA SER A 240 -9.32 10.14 -10.57
C SER A 240 -8.84 8.70 -10.70
N ASN A 241 -8.80 7.97 -9.58
CA ASN A 241 -8.64 6.53 -9.63
C ASN A 241 -10.00 5.85 -9.81
N THR A 242 -10.02 4.73 -10.55
CA THR A 242 -11.22 3.97 -10.90
C THR A 242 -12.12 3.65 -9.70
N TYR A 243 -11.53 3.14 -8.61
CA TYR A 243 -12.29 2.68 -7.45
C TYR A 243 -13.08 3.78 -6.72
N TYR A 244 -12.70 5.06 -6.87
CA TYR A 244 -13.48 6.15 -6.27
C TYR A 244 -14.83 6.29 -6.95
N LEU A 245 -14.86 6.27 -8.29
CA LEU A 245 -16.12 6.31 -9.03
C LEU A 245 -16.94 5.03 -8.77
N GLY A 246 -16.29 3.85 -8.76
CA GLY A 246 -16.95 2.60 -8.43
C GLY A 246 -17.63 2.62 -7.06
N LYS A 247 -16.95 3.14 -6.05
CA LYS A 247 -17.55 3.32 -4.71
C LYS A 247 -18.69 4.33 -4.67
N MET A 248 -18.62 5.40 -5.45
CA MET A 248 -19.69 6.41 -5.51
C MET A 248 -20.94 5.84 -6.20
N LEU A 249 -20.79 5.09 -7.30
CA LEU A 249 -21.89 4.42 -8.00
C LEU A 249 -22.61 3.37 -7.12
N ASN A 250 -21.91 2.78 -6.17
CA ASN A 250 -22.46 1.77 -5.27
C ASN A 250 -22.60 2.25 -3.82
N SER A 251 -22.66 3.58 -3.63
CA SER A 251 -22.79 4.18 -2.32
C SER A 251 -24.22 4.03 -1.78
N SER A 252 -24.36 3.95 -0.46
CA SER A 252 -25.67 4.06 0.22
C SER A 252 -26.22 5.49 0.22
N SER A 253 -25.43 6.48 -0.20
CA SER A 253 -25.86 7.87 -0.34
C SER A 253 -26.41 8.10 -1.75
N GLU A 254 -27.70 8.36 -1.86
CA GLU A 254 -28.34 8.72 -3.15
C GLU A 254 -27.69 9.94 -3.81
N GLU A 255 -27.17 10.88 -3.02
CA GLU A 255 -26.46 12.05 -3.52
C GLU A 255 -25.14 11.64 -4.21
N GLU A 256 -24.36 10.71 -3.61
CA GLU A 256 -23.13 10.23 -4.23
C GLU A 256 -23.41 9.46 -5.51
N VAL A 257 -24.43 8.61 -5.53
CA VAL A 257 -24.87 7.88 -6.71
C VAL A 257 -25.25 8.83 -7.82
N LYS A 258 -26.10 9.82 -7.53
CA LYS A 258 -26.52 10.85 -8.50
C LYS A 258 -25.33 11.60 -9.12
N VAL A 259 -24.35 11.96 -8.30
CA VAL A 259 -23.12 12.62 -8.78
C VAL A 259 -22.35 11.70 -9.72
N ALA A 260 -22.21 10.43 -9.35
CA ALA A 260 -21.43 9.45 -10.11
C ALA A 260 -22.11 9.08 -11.45
N GLU A 261 -23.44 9.03 -11.49
CA GLU A 261 -24.22 8.75 -12.71
C GLU A 261 -24.24 9.94 -13.70
N ALA A 262 -23.93 11.14 -13.24
CA ALA A 262 -23.90 12.33 -14.08
C ALA A 262 -22.56 12.57 -14.80
N VAL A 263 -21.59 11.73 -14.59
CA VAL A 263 -20.25 11.83 -15.20
C VAL A 263 -19.91 10.54 -15.93
N GLU A 264 -19.04 10.62 -16.91
CA GLU A 264 -18.51 9.46 -17.61
C GLU A 264 -17.05 9.20 -17.25
N ILE A 265 -16.64 7.94 -17.37
CA ILE A 265 -15.26 7.47 -17.19
C ILE A 265 -14.61 7.24 -18.55
N LEU A 266 -13.35 7.67 -18.68
CA LEU A 266 -12.53 7.42 -19.85
C LEU A 266 -11.18 6.85 -19.41
N PHE A 267 -10.78 5.75 -20.04
CA PHE A 267 -9.45 5.15 -19.89
C PHE A 267 -8.50 5.78 -20.91
N PRO A 268 -7.53 6.60 -20.49
CA PRO A 268 -6.67 7.33 -21.44
C PRO A 268 -5.68 6.42 -22.17
N ASN A 269 -5.14 6.92 -23.30
CA ASN A 269 -4.03 6.32 -24.06
C ASN A 269 -4.32 4.92 -24.64
N GLN A 270 -5.58 4.58 -24.94
CA GLN A 270 -5.97 3.25 -25.43
C GLN A 270 -5.34 2.89 -26.78
N ASP A 271 -5.16 3.85 -27.66
CA ASP A 271 -4.49 3.70 -28.97
C ASP A 271 -2.94 3.71 -28.86
N GLY A 272 -2.42 3.94 -27.66
CA GLY A 272 -0.98 4.05 -27.38
C GLY A 272 -0.51 3.06 -26.31
N ARG A 273 0.17 3.57 -25.27
CA ARG A 273 0.76 2.78 -24.19
C ARG A 273 -0.24 2.13 -23.24
N GLY A 274 -1.48 2.59 -23.26
CA GLY A 274 -2.51 2.17 -22.31
C GLY A 274 -2.64 3.12 -21.12
N THR A 275 -3.68 2.89 -20.33
CA THR A 275 -3.95 3.66 -19.11
C THR A 275 -2.91 3.38 -18.04
N HIS A 276 -2.37 4.43 -17.41
CA HIS A 276 -1.52 4.32 -16.23
C HIS A 276 -2.27 3.55 -15.12
N ILE A 277 -1.64 2.49 -14.64
CA ILE A 277 -2.13 1.69 -13.53
C ILE A 277 -1.18 1.81 -12.34
N ASN A 278 -1.71 1.54 -11.16
CA ASN A 278 -0.92 1.46 -9.93
C ASN A 278 -1.51 0.39 -9.02
N VAL A 279 -0.80 0.04 -7.95
CA VAL A 279 -1.17 -1.05 -7.05
C VAL A 279 -1.31 -0.59 -5.60
N SER A 280 -2.18 -1.24 -4.84
CA SER A 280 -1.89 -1.46 -3.43
C SER A 280 -1.01 -2.69 -3.35
N GLY A 281 -0.04 -2.71 -2.47
CA GLY A 281 0.88 -3.83 -2.40
C GLY A 281 1.43 -4.07 -1.00
N ALA A 282 2.13 -5.18 -0.85
CA ALA A 282 2.74 -5.62 0.39
C ALA A 282 4.19 -6.05 0.17
N GLY A 283 5.02 -5.85 1.18
CA GLY A 283 6.37 -6.39 1.28
C GLY A 283 6.62 -7.00 2.64
N VAL A 284 7.49 -8.02 2.70
CA VAL A 284 7.94 -8.60 3.97
C VAL A 284 9.01 -7.68 4.56
N ALA A 285 8.84 -7.31 5.83
CA ALA A 285 9.79 -6.46 6.52
C ALA A 285 11.18 -7.11 6.60
N LYS A 286 12.24 -6.31 6.50
CA LYS A 286 13.63 -6.80 6.48
C LYS A 286 13.97 -7.69 7.67
N TYR A 287 13.52 -7.29 8.84
CA TYR A 287 13.77 -7.99 10.10
C TYR A 287 12.53 -8.72 10.64
N ALA A 288 11.61 -9.10 9.76
CA ALA A 288 10.36 -9.79 10.13
C ALA A 288 10.60 -10.96 11.07
N PRO A 289 10.14 -10.90 12.33
CA PRO A 289 10.28 -12.02 13.27
C PRO A 289 9.48 -13.25 12.85
N ASN A 290 8.39 -13.07 12.09
CA ASN A 290 7.51 -14.14 11.63
C ASN A 290 7.47 -14.21 10.09
N LYS A 291 8.65 -14.24 9.44
CA LYS A 291 8.79 -14.20 7.98
C LYS A 291 7.90 -15.20 7.24
N GLU A 292 7.85 -16.44 7.70
CA GLU A 292 7.08 -17.50 7.03
C GLU A 292 5.57 -17.22 7.09
N ASN A 293 5.08 -16.70 8.21
CA ASN A 293 3.69 -16.27 8.35
C ASN A 293 3.39 -15.04 7.48
N ALA A 294 4.35 -14.12 7.35
CA ALA A 294 4.26 -12.97 6.47
C ALA A 294 4.09 -13.38 4.99
N VAL A 295 4.87 -14.35 4.54
CA VAL A 295 4.76 -14.89 3.17
C VAL A 295 3.41 -15.57 2.98
N LYS A 296 3.00 -16.47 3.88
CA LYS A 296 1.68 -17.13 3.85
C LYS A 296 0.54 -16.11 3.81
N PHE A 297 0.69 -15.01 4.55
CA PHE A 297 -0.32 -13.95 4.59
C PHE A 297 -0.41 -13.21 3.25
N ILE A 298 0.71 -12.85 2.62
CA ILE A 298 0.69 -12.19 1.30
C ILE A 298 0.16 -13.15 0.22
N GLU A 299 0.53 -14.44 0.26
CA GLU A 299 -0.01 -15.47 -0.64
C GLU A 299 -1.52 -15.63 -0.50
N PHE A 300 -2.05 -15.58 0.74
CA PHE A 300 -3.49 -15.58 0.96
C PHE A 300 -4.17 -14.36 0.33
N LEU A 301 -3.58 -13.16 0.47
CA LEU A 301 -4.17 -11.94 -0.10
C LEU A 301 -4.23 -11.94 -1.64
N VAL A 302 -3.44 -12.75 -2.32
CA VAL A 302 -3.52 -12.92 -3.78
C VAL A 302 -4.28 -14.18 -4.23
N SER A 303 -4.83 -14.94 -3.29
CA SER A 303 -5.70 -16.09 -3.57
C SER A 303 -6.98 -15.66 -4.29
N GLU A 304 -7.60 -16.56 -5.02
CA GLU A 304 -8.87 -16.28 -5.72
C GLU A 304 -9.95 -15.76 -4.77
N GLU A 305 -10.00 -16.29 -3.55
CA GLU A 305 -10.97 -15.91 -2.54
C GLU A 305 -10.77 -14.48 -2.06
N ALA A 306 -9.55 -14.13 -1.62
CA ALA A 306 -9.23 -12.79 -1.16
C ALA A 306 -9.40 -11.74 -2.27
N GLN A 307 -9.02 -12.09 -3.49
CA GLN A 307 -9.14 -11.21 -4.65
C GLN A 307 -10.59 -10.92 -5.04
N LYS A 308 -11.53 -11.87 -4.85
CA LYS A 308 -12.98 -11.63 -5.01
C LYS A 308 -13.49 -10.58 -4.01
N VAL A 309 -13.00 -10.61 -2.77
CA VAL A 309 -13.37 -9.61 -1.75
C VAL A 309 -12.85 -8.23 -2.15
N PHE A 310 -11.57 -8.10 -2.54
CA PHE A 310 -11.02 -6.83 -3.00
C PHE A 310 -11.79 -6.26 -4.19
N ALA A 311 -12.09 -7.08 -5.19
CA ALA A 311 -12.83 -6.66 -6.38
C ALA A 311 -14.27 -6.26 -6.05
N GLY A 312 -14.98 -7.06 -5.23
CA GLY A 312 -16.40 -6.86 -4.94
C GLY A 312 -16.70 -5.73 -3.97
N VAL A 313 -15.83 -5.49 -2.98
CA VAL A 313 -16.08 -4.49 -1.92
C VAL A 313 -15.37 -3.16 -2.22
N ASN A 314 -14.18 -3.23 -2.80
CA ASN A 314 -13.35 -2.05 -3.03
C ASN A 314 -13.40 -1.52 -4.47
N TYR A 315 -13.96 -2.28 -5.41
CA TYR A 315 -13.97 -1.93 -6.85
C TYR A 315 -12.54 -1.70 -7.40
N GLU A 316 -11.57 -2.47 -6.88
CA GLU A 316 -10.21 -2.54 -7.40
C GLU A 316 -10.11 -3.75 -8.34
N TYR A 317 -9.32 -3.64 -9.39
CA TYR A 317 -9.08 -4.80 -10.28
C TYR A 317 -8.17 -5.81 -9.58
N PRO A 318 -8.48 -7.12 -9.70
CA PRO A 318 -7.63 -8.16 -9.12
C PRO A 318 -6.28 -8.24 -9.85
N VAL A 319 -5.23 -8.59 -9.10
CA VAL A 319 -3.93 -8.98 -9.69
C VAL A 319 -3.93 -10.42 -10.17
N ASN A 320 -4.82 -11.26 -9.62
CA ASN A 320 -5.02 -12.64 -10.03
C ASN A 320 -6.01 -12.67 -11.21
N GLU A 321 -5.50 -12.95 -12.39
CA GLU A 321 -6.28 -12.94 -13.63
C GLU A 321 -7.39 -14.01 -13.70
N LYS A 322 -7.39 -14.99 -12.79
CA LYS A 322 -8.45 -16.01 -12.68
C LYS A 322 -9.72 -15.48 -12.01
N VAL A 323 -9.64 -14.31 -11.39
CA VAL A 323 -10.75 -13.73 -10.63
C VAL A 323 -11.58 -12.81 -11.51
N GLU A 324 -12.87 -13.05 -11.54
CA GLU A 324 -13.83 -12.18 -12.23
C GLU A 324 -13.91 -10.79 -11.57
N TRP A 325 -14.06 -9.79 -12.41
CA TRP A 325 -14.26 -8.41 -11.96
C TRP A 325 -15.66 -8.20 -11.36
N ALA A 326 -15.79 -7.22 -10.48
CA ALA A 326 -17.09 -6.76 -10.00
C ALA A 326 -17.97 -6.28 -11.19
N PRO A 327 -19.31 -6.35 -11.07
CA PRO A 327 -20.21 -5.90 -12.13
C PRO A 327 -19.91 -4.49 -12.63
N THR A 328 -19.74 -3.53 -11.75
CA THR A 328 -19.37 -2.14 -12.09
C THR A 328 -18.08 -2.04 -12.92
N LEU A 329 -17.08 -2.85 -12.60
CA LEU A 329 -15.83 -2.86 -13.38
C LEU A 329 -16.02 -3.51 -14.75
N LYS A 330 -16.90 -4.54 -14.86
CA LYS A 330 -17.27 -5.17 -16.14
C LYS A 330 -18.04 -4.22 -17.04
N GLU A 331 -18.92 -3.39 -16.48
CA GLU A 331 -19.68 -2.38 -17.22
C GLU A 331 -18.77 -1.34 -17.89
N TRP A 332 -17.64 -1.00 -17.27
CA TRP A 332 -16.63 -0.10 -17.87
C TRP A 332 -15.85 -0.78 -19.00
N GLY A 333 -15.95 -2.09 -19.15
CA GLY A 333 -15.29 -2.86 -20.19
C GLY A 333 -13.80 -3.10 -19.96
N ASP A 334 -13.21 -3.85 -20.86
CA ASP A 334 -11.77 -4.08 -20.89
C ASP A 334 -11.04 -2.83 -21.36
N PHE A 335 -9.89 -2.57 -20.76
CA PHE A 335 -9.00 -1.48 -21.17
C PHE A 335 -7.54 -1.93 -21.26
N LYS A 336 -6.82 -1.35 -22.17
CA LYS A 336 -5.39 -1.54 -22.30
C LYS A 336 -4.67 -0.89 -21.12
N ARG A 337 -3.97 -1.71 -20.32
CA ARG A 337 -3.15 -1.27 -19.19
C ARG A 337 -1.75 -0.93 -19.67
N ASP A 338 -1.17 0.13 -19.13
CA ASP A 338 0.26 0.38 -19.28
C ASP A 338 1.05 -0.78 -18.67
N THR A 339 2.02 -1.30 -19.42
CA THR A 339 2.86 -2.46 -19.02
C THR A 339 4.18 -2.06 -18.39
N LEU A 340 4.38 -0.76 -18.10
CA LEU A 340 5.55 -0.27 -17.38
C LEU A 340 5.72 -1.03 -16.06
N ASN A 341 6.95 -1.48 -15.74
CA ASN A 341 7.19 -2.02 -14.41
C ASN A 341 7.02 -0.91 -13.37
N LEU A 342 6.20 -1.19 -12.37
CA LEU A 342 5.79 -0.16 -11.40
C LEU A 342 6.91 0.32 -10.47
N SER A 343 8.06 -0.35 -10.41
CA SER A 343 9.25 0.15 -9.68
C SER A 343 9.72 1.50 -10.24
N VAL A 344 9.55 1.71 -11.55
CA VAL A 344 9.91 2.97 -12.23
C VAL A 344 9.15 4.19 -11.68
N LEU A 345 7.96 3.97 -11.10
CA LEU A 345 7.18 5.05 -10.47
C LEU A 345 7.89 5.62 -9.24
N GLY A 346 8.58 4.76 -8.50
CA GLY A 346 9.41 5.18 -7.38
C GLY A 346 10.74 5.79 -7.83
N GLU A 347 11.41 5.16 -8.79
CA GLU A 347 12.68 5.65 -9.34
C GLU A 347 12.58 7.08 -9.88
N ASN A 348 11.46 7.43 -10.51
CA ASN A 348 11.21 8.76 -11.07
C ASN A 348 10.50 9.72 -10.08
N ASN A 349 10.20 9.31 -8.83
CA ASN A 349 9.42 10.12 -7.90
C ASN A 349 10.08 11.47 -7.56
N ASP A 350 11.36 11.48 -7.26
CA ASP A 350 12.11 12.71 -6.94
C ASP A 350 12.11 13.71 -8.10
N LEU A 351 12.24 13.20 -9.32
CA LEU A 351 12.17 14.05 -10.51
C LEU A 351 10.75 14.57 -10.74
N ALA A 352 9.73 13.75 -10.51
CA ALA A 352 8.33 14.15 -10.59
C ALA A 352 8.02 15.32 -9.64
N VAL A 353 8.47 15.25 -8.39
CA VAL A 353 8.30 16.33 -7.40
C VAL A 353 9.00 17.60 -7.86
N LYS A 354 10.26 17.51 -8.35
CA LYS A 354 10.99 18.68 -8.88
C LYS A 354 10.30 19.32 -10.08
N ILE A 355 9.69 18.51 -10.95
CA ILE A 355 8.92 19.03 -12.10
C ILE A 355 7.66 19.77 -11.62
N PHE A 356 6.94 19.23 -10.64
CA PHE A 356 5.78 19.89 -10.06
C PHE A 356 6.14 21.26 -9.45
N ASP A 357 7.25 21.32 -8.68
CA ASP A 357 7.73 22.57 -8.10
C ASP A 357 8.04 23.62 -9.18
N ARG A 358 8.77 23.21 -10.24
CA ARG A 358 9.11 24.10 -11.36
C ARG A 358 7.87 24.60 -12.12
N ALA A 359 6.84 23.76 -12.27
CA ALA A 359 5.60 24.09 -12.92
C ALA A 359 4.66 24.96 -12.05
N GLY A 360 4.94 25.10 -10.76
CA GLY A 360 4.06 25.77 -9.80
C GLY A 360 2.78 25.00 -9.50
N TRP A 361 2.80 23.67 -9.65
CA TRP A 361 1.67 22.81 -9.29
C TRP A 361 1.62 22.66 -7.77
N LYS A 362 0.61 23.28 -7.15
CA LYS A 362 0.42 23.32 -5.69
C LYS A 362 -0.05 21.98 -5.12
#